data_6e6d1f5f838aa83799d6e6b29f62cedd
#
_entry.id   6e6d1f5f838aa83799d6e6b29f62cedd
#
_cell.length_a   1.000
_cell.length_b   1.000
_cell.length_c   1.000
_cell.angle_alpha   90.00
_cell.angle_beta   90.00
_cell.angle_gamma   90.00
#
_symmetry.space_group_name_H-M   'P 1'
#
loop_
_entity.id
_entity.type
_entity.pdbx_description
1 polymer ?
#
loop_
_entity_poly.entity_id
_entity_poly.type
_entity_poly.pdbx_seq_one_letter_code
_entity_poly.pdbx_strand_id
1 'polypeptide(L)'
;MHQQQISIIGGTYVEHCTLPQWYETYGSGSRAVSTLLALGCKVDFYSYLSVESEAILNARAYAHPDQLNIYVTPIEQSVVFDYLYPLGIPSIPKFSIDVTPIHVNKDSYNFLVFGMLEADAIIHGNKVVYDPQHPDAPKFFYENGS
;
A
#
# COMPACT_ATOMS: atom_id res chain seq x y z
N MET A 1 -27.59 0.03 -4.89
CA MET A 1 -26.67 -0.31 -3.76
C MET A 1 -25.64 0.79 -3.65
N HIS A 2 -25.43 1.34 -2.46
CA HIS A 2 -24.31 2.27 -2.26
C HIS A 2 -23.01 1.48 -2.38
N GLN A 3 -22.19 1.83 -3.36
CA GLN A 3 -20.86 1.25 -3.52
C GLN A 3 -19.99 1.69 -2.33
N GLN A 4 -19.47 0.72 -1.58
CA GLN A 4 -18.67 1.01 -0.39
C GLN A 4 -17.34 1.64 -0.81
N GLN A 5 -16.98 2.76 -0.20
CA GLN A 5 -15.70 3.43 -0.39
C GLN A 5 -14.77 3.10 0.76
N ILE A 6 -13.55 2.69 0.42
CA ILE A 6 -12.51 2.29 1.36
C ILE A 6 -11.22 3.00 1.01
N SER A 7 -10.59 3.62 1.99
CA SER A 7 -9.25 4.18 1.86
C SER A 7 -8.22 3.17 2.31
N ILE A 8 -7.27 2.83 1.45
CA ILE A 8 -6.14 1.95 1.75
C ILE A 8 -4.88 2.79 1.87
N ILE A 9 -4.13 2.59 2.93
CA ILE A 9 -2.76 3.07 3.07
C ILE A 9 -1.87 1.86 3.21
N GLY A 10 -0.87 1.71 2.34
CA GLY A 10 -0.02 0.53 2.37
C GLY A 10 1.09 0.56 1.34
N GLY A 11 2.08 -0.30 1.54
CA GLY A 11 3.24 -0.40 0.68
C GLY A 11 2.91 -0.95 -0.70
N THR A 12 3.63 -0.42 -1.68
CA THR A 12 3.73 -0.95 -3.04
C THR A 12 5.18 -1.32 -3.27
N TYR A 13 5.44 -2.62 -3.34
CA TYR A 13 6.78 -3.16 -3.38
C TYR A 13 7.00 -3.95 -4.65
N VAL A 14 8.25 -3.96 -5.11
CA VAL A 14 8.69 -4.86 -6.15
C VAL A 14 8.98 -6.22 -5.50
N GLU A 15 8.38 -7.27 -6.02
CA GLU A 15 8.62 -8.63 -5.59
C GLU A 15 9.29 -9.39 -6.74
N HIS A 16 10.47 -9.91 -6.47
CA HIS A 16 11.24 -10.72 -7.40
C HIS A 16 11.45 -12.11 -6.81
N CYS A 17 11.23 -13.16 -7.61
CA CYS A 17 11.49 -14.54 -7.23
C CYS A 17 12.42 -15.20 -8.24
N THR A 18 13.39 -15.96 -7.75
CA THR A 18 14.37 -16.65 -8.60
C THR A 18 13.85 -17.99 -9.09
N LEU A 19 13.12 -18.75 -8.26
CA LEU A 19 12.65 -20.11 -8.56
C LEU A 19 11.19 -20.32 -8.10
N PRO A 20 10.17 -20.30 -8.99
CA PRO A 20 10.25 -19.94 -10.41
C PRO A 20 10.59 -18.47 -10.61
N GLN A 21 11.13 -18.14 -11.76
CA GLN A 21 11.47 -16.75 -12.06
C GLN A 21 10.21 -15.94 -12.35
N TRP A 22 9.97 -14.91 -11.55
CA TRP A 22 8.94 -13.91 -11.77
C TRP A 22 9.30 -12.57 -11.13
N TYR A 23 8.66 -11.53 -11.62
CA TYR A 23 8.85 -10.15 -11.19
C TYR A 23 7.49 -9.45 -11.21
N GLU A 24 7.09 -8.89 -10.08
CA GLU A 24 5.78 -8.27 -9.92
C GLU A 24 5.86 -7.01 -9.04
N THR A 25 4.94 -6.09 -9.28
CA THR A 25 4.75 -4.93 -8.42
C THR A 25 3.50 -5.12 -7.59
N TYR A 26 3.69 -5.51 -6.33
CA TYR A 26 2.63 -5.79 -5.39
C TYR A 26 2.81 -5.04 -4.06
N GLY A 27 3.18 -5.73 -3.01
CA GLY A 27 3.08 -5.27 -1.63
C GLY A 27 1.66 -5.46 -1.06
N SER A 28 1.54 -5.33 0.25
CA SER A 28 0.27 -5.51 0.97
C SER A 28 -0.82 -4.54 0.52
N GLY A 29 -0.47 -3.26 0.33
CA GLY A 29 -1.41 -2.25 -0.12
C GLY A 29 -1.97 -2.55 -1.50
N SER A 30 -1.12 -2.82 -2.49
CA SER A 30 -1.58 -3.11 -3.86
C SER A 30 -2.37 -4.42 -3.96
N ARG A 31 -2.07 -5.44 -3.13
CA ARG A 31 -2.87 -6.68 -3.07
C ARG A 31 -4.27 -6.41 -2.55
N ALA A 32 -4.38 -5.61 -1.48
CA ALA A 32 -5.67 -5.21 -0.92
C ALA A 32 -6.50 -4.41 -1.94
N VAL A 33 -5.87 -3.48 -2.69
CA VAL A 33 -6.52 -2.76 -3.79
C VAL A 33 -7.14 -3.75 -4.78
N SER A 34 -6.36 -4.70 -5.29
CA SER A 34 -6.83 -5.68 -6.28
C SER A 34 -8.00 -6.50 -5.75
N THR A 35 -7.96 -6.90 -4.48
CA THR A 35 -9.04 -7.65 -3.83
C THR A 35 -10.32 -6.84 -3.71
N LEU A 36 -10.22 -5.59 -3.24
CA LEU A 36 -11.41 -4.74 -3.04
C LEU A 36 -12.03 -4.31 -4.37
N LEU A 37 -11.24 -4.07 -5.42
CA LEU A 37 -11.75 -3.81 -6.75
C LEU A 37 -12.53 -5.03 -7.29
N ALA A 38 -12.02 -6.24 -7.09
CA ALA A 38 -12.72 -7.47 -7.47
C ALA A 38 -14.05 -7.66 -6.71
N LEU A 39 -14.16 -7.11 -5.50
CA LEU A 39 -15.39 -7.08 -4.71
C LEU A 39 -16.32 -5.92 -5.07
N GLY A 40 -15.97 -5.10 -6.05
CA GLY A 40 -16.79 -3.99 -6.53
C GLY A 40 -16.73 -2.73 -5.63
N CYS A 41 -15.76 -2.63 -4.73
CA CYS A 41 -15.58 -1.45 -3.89
C CYS A 41 -14.99 -0.28 -4.68
N LYS A 42 -15.23 0.95 -4.20
CA LYS A 42 -14.42 2.12 -4.57
C LYS A 42 -13.23 2.22 -3.63
N VAL A 43 -12.05 2.47 -4.18
CA VAL A 43 -10.81 2.49 -3.44
C VAL A 43 -10.07 3.81 -3.65
N ASP A 44 -9.73 4.48 -2.55
CA ASP A 44 -8.72 5.52 -2.50
C ASP A 44 -7.43 4.91 -1.98
N PHE A 45 -6.40 4.83 -2.79
CA PHE A 45 -5.13 4.19 -2.45
C PHE A 45 -4.00 5.19 -2.26
N TYR A 46 -3.40 5.18 -1.07
CA TYR A 46 -2.28 6.03 -0.68
C TYR A 46 -1.04 5.17 -0.52
N SER A 47 0.02 5.49 -1.24
CA SER A 47 1.26 4.71 -1.20
C SER A 47 2.49 5.54 -1.57
N TYR A 48 3.65 5.07 -1.13
CA TYR A 48 4.95 5.52 -1.64
C TYR A 48 5.21 4.85 -2.99
N LEU A 49 5.44 5.63 -4.03
CA LEU A 49 5.62 5.11 -5.38
C LEU A 49 6.85 5.70 -6.06
N SER A 50 7.67 4.84 -6.65
CA SER A 50 8.63 5.24 -7.67
C SER A 50 7.90 5.52 -8.99
N VAL A 51 8.56 6.18 -9.91
CA VAL A 51 8.02 6.46 -11.25
C VAL A 51 7.51 5.20 -11.95
N GLU A 52 8.25 4.10 -11.84
CA GLU A 52 7.87 2.81 -12.45
C GLU A 52 6.63 2.22 -11.79
N SER A 53 6.58 2.18 -10.46
CA SER A 53 5.44 1.66 -9.72
C SER A 53 4.18 2.51 -9.94
N GLU A 54 4.33 3.82 -10.02
CA GLU A 54 3.25 4.74 -10.34
C GLU A 54 2.67 4.46 -11.73
N ALA A 55 3.51 4.24 -12.74
CA ALA A 55 3.05 3.91 -14.09
C ALA A 55 2.23 2.61 -14.12
N ILE A 56 2.65 1.59 -13.38
CA ILE A 56 1.94 0.31 -13.27
C ILE A 56 0.58 0.51 -12.59
N LEU A 57 0.53 1.25 -11.49
CA LEU A 57 -0.72 1.50 -10.77
C LEU A 57 -1.68 2.39 -11.56
N ASN A 58 -1.17 3.38 -12.29
CA ASN A 58 -1.99 4.21 -13.18
C ASN A 58 -2.62 3.37 -14.30
N ALA A 59 -1.91 2.37 -14.84
CA ALA A 59 -2.49 1.44 -15.81
C ALA A 59 -3.64 0.62 -15.20
N ARG A 60 -3.51 0.20 -13.93
CA ARG A 60 -4.62 -0.45 -13.20
C ARG A 60 -5.79 0.50 -12.98
N ALA A 61 -5.53 1.74 -12.57
CA ALA A 61 -6.57 2.76 -12.38
C ALA A 61 -7.31 3.05 -13.68
N TYR A 62 -6.61 3.09 -14.80
CA TYR A 62 -7.22 3.24 -16.12
C TYR A 62 -8.18 2.09 -16.47
N ALA A 63 -7.87 0.87 -16.04
CA ALA A 63 -8.77 -0.28 -16.20
C ALA A 63 -10.01 -0.24 -15.26
N HIS A 64 -9.99 0.61 -14.22
CA HIS A 64 -11.05 0.78 -13.23
C HIS A 64 -11.39 2.26 -13.00
N PRO A 65 -11.84 3.00 -14.03
CA PRO A 65 -11.84 4.47 -14.03
C PRO A 65 -12.70 5.12 -12.93
N ASP A 66 -13.76 4.46 -12.50
CA ASP A 66 -14.67 4.99 -11.48
C ASP A 66 -14.52 4.32 -10.11
N GLN A 67 -13.52 3.45 -9.96
CA GLN A 67 -13.36 2.63 -8.77
C GLN A 67 -12.03 2.85 -8.04
N LEU A 68 -10.97 3.28 -8.72
CA LEU A 68 -9.65 3.45 -8.14
C LEU A 68 -9.10 4.85 -8.33
N ASN A 69 -8.83 5.52 -7.20
CA ASN A 69 -8.03 6.74 -7.16
C ASN A 69 -6.69 6.44 -6.48
N ILE A 70 -5.60 6.96 -7.05
CA ILE A 70 -4.25 6.75 -6.51
C ILE A 70 -3.69 8.09 -6.03
N TYR A 71 -3.23 8.12 -4.79
CA TYR A 71 -2.59 9.26 -4.14
C TYR A 71 -1.13 8.91 -3.88
N VAL A 72 -0.25 9.53 -4.64
CA VAL A 72 1.18 9.20 -4.69
C VAL A 72 1.96 10.05 -3.71
N THR A 73 2.78 9.41 -2.89
CA THR A 73 3.92 10.03 -2.23
C THR A 73 5.18 9.56 -2.94
N PRO A 74 5.88 10.43 -3.67
CA PRO A 74 6.96 10.01 -4.56
C PRO A 74 8.20 9.57 -3.76
N ILE A 75 8.84 8.51 -4.26
CA ILE A 75 10.15 8.03 -3.80
C ILE A 75 11.04 7.75 -5.00
N GLU A 76 12.36 7.78 -4.81
CA GLU A 76 13.31 7.52 -5.90
C GLU A 76 13.26 6.07 -6.37
N GLN A 77 13.21 5.13 -5.44
CA GLN A 77 13.27 3.70 -5.71
C GLN A 77 12.26 2.95 -4.86
N SER A 78 11.56 2.01 -5.46
CA SER A 78 10.70 1.08 -4.74
C SER A 78 11.51 0.12 -3.88
N VAL A 79 10.95 -0.25 -2.75
CA VAL A 79 11.50 -1.35 -1.94
C VAL A 79 11.36 -2.65 -2.71
N VAL A 80 12.40 -3.46 -2.69
CA VAL A 80 12.47 -4.75 -3.39
C VAL A 80 12.51 -5.89 -2.39
N PHE A 81 11.65 -6.88 -2.60
CA PHE A 81 11.64 -8.15 -1.88
C PHE A 81 12.17 -9.24 -2.80
N ASP A 82 13.38 -9.72 -2.53
CA ASP A 82 14.01 -10.79 -3.27
C ASP A 82 13.76 -12.15 -2.60
N TYR A 83 13.02 -13.00 -3.29
CA TYR A 83 12.74 -14.37 -2.86
C TYR A 83 13.57 -15.38 -3.66
N LEU A 84 14.17 -16.34 -2.99
CA LEU A 84 14.74 -17.51 -3.67
C LEU A 84 13.63 -18.40 -4.22
N TYR A 85 12.58 -18.61 -3.43
CA TYR A 85 11.35 -19.35 -3.79
C TYR A 85 10.14 -18.72 -3.05
N PRO A 86 8.90 -18.89 -3.54
CA PRO A 86 7.73 -18.12 -3.11
C PRO A 86 7.38 -18.18 -1.62
N LEU A 87 7.76 -19.26 -0.94
CA LEU A 87 7.51 -19.47 0.50
C LEU A 87 8.75 -19.19 1.35
N GLY A 88 9.80 -18.67 0.76
CA GLY A 88 11.03 -18.30 1.45
C GLY A 88 10.90 -16.97 2.19
N ILE A 89 11.86 -16.73 3.09
CA ILE A 89 12.03 -15.41 3.69
C ILE A 89 12.71 -14.51 2.65
N PRO A 90 12.14 -13.35 2.31
CA PRO A 90 12.76 -12.46 1.34
C PRO A 90 14.02 -11.79 1.90
N SER A 91 14.96 -11.55 1.03
CA SER A 91 16.01 -10.57 1.26
C SER A 91 15.50 -9.19 0.87
N ILE A 92 15.65 -8.23 1.76
CA ILE A 92 15.29 -6.83 1.50
C ILE A 92 16.60 -6.03 1.53
N PRO A 93 17.08 -5.54 0.36
CA PRO A 93 18.26 -4.71 0.31
C PRO A 93 18.11 -3.49 1.24
N LYS A 94 19.19 -3.10 1.89
CA LYS A 94 19.20 -1.90 2.71
C LYS A 94 18.89 -0.70 1.83
N PHE A 95 17.87 0.05 2.23
CA PHE A 95 17.53 1.32 1.60
C PHE A 95 17.52 2.41 2.70
N SER A 96 17.91 3.60 2.31
CA SER A 96 17.74 4.78 3.15
C SER A 96 16.62 5.59 2.54
N ILE A 97 15.52 5.71 3.26
CA ILE A 97 14.39 6.53 2.83
C ILE A 97 14.25 7.66 3.84
N ASP A 98 14.44 8.87 3.37
CA ASP A 98 14.08 10.09 4.10
C ASP A 98 12.77 10.62 3.49
N VAL A 99 11.66 10.09 3.98
CA VAL A 99 10.32 10.44 3.49
C VAL A 99 9.45 10.93 4.62
N THR A 100 8.56 11.86 4.29
CA THR A 100 7.53 12.30 5.22
C THR A 100 6.43 11.24 5.34
N PRO A 101 5.85 11.04 6.54
CA PRO A 101 4.69 10.17 6.71
C PRO A 101 3.53 10.57 5.79
N ILE A 102 2.78 9.58 5.34
CA ILE A 102 1.53 9.84 4.62
C ILE A 102 0.48 10.35 5.61
N HIS A 103 -0.03 11.55 5.37
CA HIS A 103 -1.09 12.15 6.18
C HIS A 103 -2.43 12.07 5.45
N VAL A 104 -3.43 11.48 6.09
CA VAL A 104 -4.80 11.43 5.56
C VAL A 104 -5.78 11.88 6.60
N ASN A 105 -6.59 12.89 6.26
CA ASN A 105 -7.65 13.41 7.11
C ASN A 105 -8.99 13.32 6.36
N LYS A 106 -9.80 12.33 6.73
CA LYS A 106 -11.14 12.09 6.14
C LYS A 106 -12.08 11.49 7.18
N ASP A 107 -12.82 12.31 7.88
CA ASP A 107 -13.67 11.92 9.01
C ASP A 107 -14.75 10.88 8.71
N SER A 108 -15.14 10.70 7.46
CA SER A 108 -16.28 9.84 7.09
C SER A 108 -15.87 8.53 6.41
N TYR A 109 -14.60 8.16 6.42
CA TYR A 109 -14.10 7.04 5.63
C TYR A 109 -13.70 5.83 6.49
N ASN A 110 -13.80 4.65 5.86
CA ASN A 110 -13.24 3.42 6.38
C ASN A 110 -11.80 3.28 5.89
N PHE A 111 -10.87 3.05 6.80
CA PHE A 111 -9.46 2.90 6.50
C PHE A 111 -9.00 1.47 6.72
N LEU A 112 -8.23 0.96 5.76
CA LEU A 112 -7.43 -0.24 5.90
C LEU A 112 -5.97 0.16 5.76
N VAL A 113 -5.20 -0.02 6.81
CA VAL A 113 -3.83 0.47 6.93
C VAL A 113 -2.88 -0.69 7.13
N PHE A 114 -1.86 -0.76 6.32
CA PHE A 114 -0.77 -1.73 6.45
C PHE A 114 0.50 -1.03 6.92
N GLY A 115 1.25 -1.68 7.80
CA GLY A 115 2.61 -1.25 8.14
C GLY A 115 3.48 -1.16 6.87
N MET A 116 4.23 -0.09 6.75
CA MET A 116 5.11 0.17 5.60
C MET A 116 6.56 0.26 6.06
N LEU A 117 7.49 -0.07 5.16
CA LEU A 117 8.92 0.00 5.43
C LEU A 117 9.47 1.42 5.31
N GLU A 118 8.80 2.27 4.54
CA GLU A 118 9.23 3.64 4.25
C GLU A 118 9.00 4.56 5.45
N ALA A 119 7.79 4.63 5.94
CA ALA A 119 7.39 5.40 7.11
C ALA A 119 5.99 5.00 7.60
N ASP A 120 5.64 5.44 8.80
CA ASP A 120 4.29 5.32 9.34
C ASP A 120 3.31 6.26 8.64
N ALA A 121 2.03 5.89 8.63
CA ALA A 121 0.96 6.78 8.23
C ALA A 121 0.36 7.49 9.46
N ILE A 122 -0.09 8.73 9.25
CA ILE A 122 -0.84 9.51 10.23
C ILE A 122 -2.24 9.72 9.68
N ILE A 123 -3.24 9.19 10.38
CA ILE A 123 -4.60 9.12 9.89
C ILE A 123 -5.56 9.74 10.90
N HIS A 124 -6.46 10.56 10.39
CA HIS A 124 -7.62 11.05 11.10
C HIS A 124 -8.87 10.48 10.42
N GLY A 125 -9.58 9.60 11.10
CA GLY A 125 -10.76 8.93 10.54
C GLY A 125 -11.55 8.14 11.57
N ASN A 126 -12.78 7.77 11.24
CA ASN A 126 -13.72 7.17 12.18
C ASN A 126 -13.54 5.66 12.37
N LYS A 127 -13.12 4.94 11.34
CA LYS A 127 -12.96 3.49 11.38
C LYS A 127 -11.65 3.10 10.72
N VAL A 128 -10.74 2.58 11.51
CA VAL A 128 -9.42 2.17 11.06
C VAL A 128 -9.18 0.72 11.44
N VAL A 129 -8.82 -0.10 10.44
CA VAL A 129 -8.26 -1.44 10.64
C VAL A 129 -6.78 -1.35 10.31
N TYR A 130 -5.92 -1.75 11.22
CA TYR A 130 -4.48 -1.72 11.06
C TYR A 130 -3.88 -3.11 11.12
N ASP A 131 -3.12 -3.45 10.08
CA ASP A 131 -2.28 -4.64 10.02
C ASP A 131 -0.80 -4.19 10.04
N PRO A 132 -0.05 -4.42 11.12
CA PRO A 132 1.34 -3.98 11.24
C PRO A 132 2.31 -4.69 10.31
N GLN A 133 1.94 -5.80 9.69
CA GLN A 133 2.73 -6.64 8.79
C GLN A 133 3.93 -7.34 9.45
N HIS A 134 4.45 -6.81 10.53
CA HIS A 134 5.56 -7.35 11.29
C HIS A 134 5.38 -7.03 12.78
N PRO A 135 5.73 -7.95 13.71
CA PRO A 135 5.56 -7.71 15.16
C PRO A 135 6.37 -6.51 15.68
N ASP A 136 7.49 -6.20 15.04
CA ASP A 136 8.33 -5.05 15.37
C ASP A 136 8.12 -3.85 14.43
N ALA A 137 7.04 -3.88 13.63
CA ALA A 137 6.73 -2.77 12.74
C ALA A 137 6.51 -1.47 13.53
N PRO A 138 6.82 -0.31 12.94
CA PRO A 138 6.52 0.98 13.53
C PRO A 138 5.08 1.05 13.99
N LYS A 139 4.83 1.72 15.09
CA LYS A 139 3.49 1.88 15.63
C LYS A 139 2.77 2.96 14.86
N PHE A 140 1.59 2.61 14.41
CA PHE A 140 0.67 3.52 13.80
C PHE A 140 -0.01 4.40 14.86
N PHE A 141 -0.11 5.69 14.57
CA PHE A 141 -0.83 6.64 15.41
C PHE A 141 -1.96 7.28 14.61
N TYR A 142 -3.13 7.33 15.20
CA TYR A 142 -4.21 8.16 14.70
C TYR A 142 -4.70 9.06 15.84
N GLU A 143 -4.99 10.31 15.53
CA GLU A 143 -5.63 11.22 16.45
C GLU A 143 -7.14 11.06 16.34
N ASN A 144 -7.85 11.01 17.47
CA ASN A 144 -9.28 10.75 17.61
C ASN A 144 -9.75 9.30 17.54
N GLY A 145 -8.87 8.35 17.63
CA GLY A 145 -9.23 6.98 17.92
C GLY A 145 -9.27 6.74 19.42
N SER A 146 -10.37 6.91 20.04
CA SER A 146 -10.66 6.39 21.38
C SER A 146 -11.20 4.98 21.27
#